data_d83e7f4dadebd201e6301ef620ada448
#
_entry.id   d83e7f4dadebd201e6301ef620ada448
#
_cell.length_a   1.000
_cell.length_b   1.000
_cell.length_c   1.000
_cell.angle_alpha   90.00
_cell.angle_beta   90.00
_cell.angle_gamma   90.00
#
_symmetry.space_group_name_H-M   'P 1'
#
loop_
_entity.id
_entity.type
_entity.pdbx_description
1 polymer ?
#
loop_
_entity_poly.entity_id
_entity_poly.type
_entity_poly.pdbx_seq_one_letter_code
_entity_poly.pdbx_strand_id
1 'polypeptide(L)'
;MDITELLAFVVKNKASDLHLSSGLPPMIRVHGDIRRINLPPMEHKDVHAMVYDIMNDAQRKHYEETLECDFSFAVPQLARFRVNAFVQNRGAAAVLRTIPSKVLTLEQLNAPKIFADIANQPRGIVLVTGPTGSGKSTTLAAMVDHINDKEFGH
;
A
#
# COMPACT_ATOMS: atom_id res chain seq x y z
N MET A 1 -19.26 -9.42 -3.78
CA MET A 1 -18.76 -8.19 -3.14
C MET A 1 -17.83 -7.46 -4.11
N ASP A 2 -17.95 -6.15 -4.19
CA ASP A 2 -17.12 -5.32 -5.06
C ASP A 2 -15.76 -5.06 -4.41
N ILE A 3 -14.71 -4.94 -5.23
CA ILE A 3 -13.35 -4.60 -4.76
C ILE A 3 -13.35 -3.27 -4.00
N THR A 4 -14.15 -2.30 -4.43
CA THR A 4 -14.24 -1.00 -3.77
C THR A 4 -14.76 -1.11 -2.34
N GLU A 5 -15.70 -1.99 -2.09
CA GLU A 5 -16.22 -2.26 -0.74
C GLU A 5 -15.15 -2.88 0.16
N LEU A 6 -14.37 -3.82 -0.37
CA LEU A 6 -13.24 -4.41 0.35
C LEU A 6 -12.18 -3.37 0.69
N LEU A 7 -11.87 -2.48 -0.25
CA LEU A 7 -10.88 -1.42 -0.03
C LEU A 7 -11.36 -0.39 0.99
N ALA A 8 -12.66 -0.07 0.99
CA ALA A 8 -13.25 0.77 2.03
C ALA A 8 -13.12 0.12 3.42
N PHE A 9 -13.34 -1.18 3.50
CA PHE A 9 -13.15 -1.93 4.74
C PHE A 9 -11.68 -1.92 5.20
N VAL A 10 -10.75 -2.07 4.28
CA VAL A 10 -9.30 -1.99 4.57
C VAL A 10 -8.94 -0.64 5.19
N VAL A 11 -9.39 0.44 4.60
CA VAL A 11 -9.11 1.80 5.10
C VAL A 11 -9.78 2.05 6.45
N LYS A 12 -11.04 1.61 6.60
CA LYS A 12 -11.79 1.76 7.86
C LYS A 12 -11.08 1.07 9.03
N ASN A 13 -10.50 -0.10 8.79
CA ASN A 13 -9.80 -0.88 9.82
C ASN A 13 -8.32 -0.53 9.95
N LYS A 14 -7.85 0.49 9.25
CA LYS A 14 -6.45 0.93 9.25
C LYS A 14 -5.50 -0.21 8.89
N ALA A 15 -5.93 -1.09 7.99
CA ALA A 15 -5.11 -2.18 7.50
C ALA A 15 -4.05 -1.67 6.53
N SER A 16 -2.88 -2.27 6.55
CA SER A 16 -1.79 -1.93 5.64
C SER A 16 -1.92 -2.64 4.29
N ASP A 17 -2.47 -3.84 4.28
CA ASP A 17 -2.55 -4.68 3.08
C ASP A 17 -3.88 -5.42 3.02
N LEU A 18 -4.34 -5.68 1.79
CA LEU A 18 -5.42 -6.60 1.47
C LEU A 18 -4.83 -7.75 0.64
N HIS A 19 -5.10 -8.97 1.05
CA HIS A 19 -4.66 -10.18 0.34
C HIS A 19 -5.86 -10.89 -0.27
N LEU A 20 -5.83 -11.06 -1.58
CA LEU A 20 -6.83 -11.81 -2.34
C LEU A 20 -6.15 -13.05 -2.92
N SER A 21 -6.66 -14.23 -2.59
CA SER A 21 -6.15 -15.50 -3.10
C SER A 21 -7.28 -16.44 -3.44
N SER A 22 -7.17 -17.09 -4.60
CA SER A 22 -8.12 -18.13 -4.99
C SER A 22 -8.12 -19.27 -3.98
N GLY A 23 -9.30 -19.67 -3.53
CA GLY A 23 -9.47 -20.74 -2.54
C GLY A 23 -9.45 -20.28 -1.09
N LEU A 24 -9.28 -18.99 -0.83
CA LEU A 24 -9.24 -18.43 0.52
C LEU A 24 -10.19 -17.23 0.64
N PRO A 25 -10.71 -16.97 1.85
CA PRO A 25 -11.39 -15.69 2.09
C PRO A 25 -10.41 -14.53 1.95
N PRO A 26 -10.91 -13.31 1.66
CA PRO A 26 -10.07 -12.14 1.71
C PRO A 26 -9.41 -11.99 3.09
N MET A 27 -8.17 -11.52 3.11
CA MET A 27 -7.42 -11.31 4.35
C MET A 27 -6.87 -9.90 4.37
N ILE A 28 -6.79 -9.31 5.57
CA ILE A 28 -6.20 -8.00 5.79
C ILE A 28 -5.05 -8.11 6.78
N ARG A 29 -4.06 -7.22 6.64
CA ARG A 29 -2.99 -7.08 7.62
C ARG A 29 -3.24 -5.84 8.47
N VAL A 30 -3.39 -6.04 9.77
CA VAL A 30 -3.59 -4.95 10.74
C VAL A 30 -2.50 -5.06 11.80
N HIS A 31 -1.69 -4.01 11.95
CA HIS A 31 -0.56 -3.98 12.89
C HIS A 31 0.37 -5.20 12.76
N GLY A 32 0.62 -5.63 11.52
CA GLY A 32 1.48 -6.78 11.22
C GLY A 32 0.79 -8.14 11.28
N ASP A 33 -0.39 -8.23 11.87
CA ASP A 33 -1.15 -9.49 11.99
C ASP A 33 -2.09 -9.67 10.81
N ILE A 34 -2.10 -10.88 10.24
CA ILE A 34 -3.02 -11.24 9.16
C ILE A 34 -4.32 -11.74 9.76
N ARG A 35 -5.44 -11.15 9.34
CA ARG A 35 -6.79 -11.51 9.78
C ARG A 35 -7.65 -11.84 8.59
N ARG A 36 -8.41 -12.92 8.68
CA ARG A 36 -9.41 -13.28 7.68
C ARG A 36 -10.64 -12.40 7.82
N ILE A 37 -11.16 -11.95 6.69
CA ILE A 37 -12.47 -11.29 6.65
C ILE A 37 -13.53 -12.39 6.69
N ASN A 38 -14.62 -12.15 7.38
CA ASN A 38 -15.72 -13.12 7.51
C ASN A 38 -16.56 -13.16 6.22
N LEU A 39 -15.96 -13.70 5.17
CA LEU A 39 -16.58 -13.89 3.86
C LEU A 39 -16.25 -15.29 3.35
N PRO A 40 -17.04 -15.83 2.40
CA PRO A 40 -16.72 -17.12 1.79
C PRO A 40 -15.36 -17.11 1.08
N PRO A 41 -14.70 -18.28 0.95
CA PRO A 41 -13.53 -18.39 0.10
C PRO A 41 -13.83 -17.93 -1.33
N MET A 42 -12.89 -17.21 -1.95
CA MET A 42 -13.04 -16.71 -3.31
C MET A 42 -12.57 -17.77 -4.31
N GLU A 43 -13.25 -17.84 -5.45
CA GLU A 43 -12.80 -18.64 -6.58
C GLU A 43 -11.87 -17.83 -7.48
N HIS A 44 -11.16 -18.53 -8.38
CA HIS A 44 -10.30 -17.87 -9.37
C HIS A 44 -11.04 -16.78 -10.14
N LYS A 45 -12.28 -17.07 -10.62
CA LYS A 45 -13.09 -16.10 -11.36
C LYS A 45 -13.39 -14.84 -10.56
N ASP A 46 -13.59 -14.97 -9.25
CA ASP A 46 -13.91 -13.84 -8.38
C ASP A 46 -12.71 -12.92 -8.20
N VAL A 47 -11.55 -13.49 -7.92
CA VAL A 47 -10.30 -12.73 -7.76
C VAL A 47 -9.91 -12.08 -9.09
N HIS A 48 -9.99 -12.83 -10.19
CA HIS A 48 -9.69 -12.34 -11.53
C HIS A 48 -10.56 -11.14 -11.90
N ALA A 49 -11.89 -11.25 -11.66
CA ALA A 49 -12.82 -10.16 -11.96
C ALA A 49 -12.51 -8.91 -11.13
N MET A 50 -12.22 -9.06 -9.83
CA MET A 50 -11.87 -7.94 -8.97
C MET A 50 -10.60 -7.21 -9.43
N VAL A 51 -9.58 -7.97 -9.81
CA VAL A 51 -8.31 -7.42 -10.30
C VAL A 51 -8.52 -6.70 -11.64
N TYR A 52 -9.29 -7.29 -12.55
CA TYR A 52 -9.61 -6.67 -13.84
C TYR A 52 -10.36 -5.34 -13.70
N ASP A 53 -11.24 -5.23 -12.72
CA ASP A 53 -12.03 -4.01 -12.50
C ASP A 53 -11.16 -2.79 -12.18
N ILE A 54 -9.97 -3.00 -11.63
CA ILE A 54 -9.06 -1.91 -11.26
C ILE A 54 -7.91 -1.73 -12.25
N MET A 55 -7.85 -2.51 -13.32
CA MET A 55 -6.84 -2.41 -14.37
C MET A 55 -7.36 -1.63 -15.57
N ASN A 56 -6.48 -0.85 -16.21
CA ASN A 56 -6.73 -0.29 -17.54
C ASN A 56 -6.44 -1.34 -18.63
N ASP A 57 -6.71 -1.00 -19.88
CA ASP A 57 -6.55 -1.95 -21.00
C ASP A 57 -5.10 -2.42 -21.18
N ALA A 58 -4.13 -1.53 -21.03
CA ALA A 58 -2.71 -1.88 -21.15
C ALA A 58 -2.26 -2.83 -20.03
N GLN A 59 -2.73 -2.59 -18.81
CA GLN A 59 -2.44 -3.44 -17.65
C GLN A 59 -3.09 -4.82 -17.80
N ARG A 60 -4.32 -4.88 -18.29
CA ARG A 60 -5.02 -6.14 -18.57
C ARG A 60 -4.27 -6.98 -19.59
N LYS A 61 -3.80 -6.36 -20.66
CA LYS A 61 -3.03 -7.03 -21.70
C LYS A 61 -1.72 -7.58 -21.14
N HIS A 62 -0.99 -6.79 -20.39
CA HIS A 62 0.25 -7.20 -19.75
C HIS A 62 0.03 -8.37 -18.79
N TYR A 63 -1.02 -8.30 -17.98
CA TYR A 63 -1.39 -9.36 -17.04
C TYR A 63 -1.71 -10.68 -17.75
N GLU A 64 -2.46 -10.63 -18.85
CA GLU A 64 -2.80 -11.83 -19.62
C GLU A 64 -1.57 -12.45 -20.30
N GLU A 65 -0.62 -11.64 -20.74
CA GLU A 65 0.57 -12.11 -21.42
C GLU A 65 1.62 -12.68 -20.45
N THR A 66 1.81 -12.04 -19.30
CA THR A 66 2.88 -12.39 -18.36
C THR A 66 2.39 -13.07 -17.08
N LEU A 67 1.09 -13.09 -16.82
CA LEU A 67 0.45 -13.60 -15.60
C LEU A 67 0.92 -12.86 -14.34
N GLU A 68 1.37 -11.63 -14.50
CA GLU A 68 1.80 -10.75 -13.43
C GLU A 68 1.62 -9.29 -13.85
N CYS A 69 1.21 -8.43 -12.90
CA CYS A 69 1.12 -7.00 -13.13
C CYS A 69 1.29 -6.24 -11.82
N ASP A 70 2.21 -5.28 -11.81
CA ASP A 70 2.41 -4.38 -10.67
C ASP A 70 2.00 -2.98 -11.11
N PHE A 71 1.07 -2.37 -10.40
CA PHE A 71 0.53 -1.06 -10.74
C PHE A 71 0.00 -0.35 -9.51
N SER A 72 -0.37 0.92 -9.65
CA SER A 72 -1.06 1.66 -8.60
C SER A 72 -2.33 2.29 -9.15
N PHE A 73 -3.30 2.49 -8.28
CA PHE A 73 -4.53 3.19 -8.63
C PHE A 73 -5.05 3.93 -7.40
N ALA A 74 -5.94 4.88 -7.63
CA ALA A 74 -6.56 5.66 -6.58
C ALA A 74 -8.07 5.45 -6.57
N VAL A 75 -8.65 5.27 -5.38
CA VAL A 75 -10.09 5.33 -5.19
C VAL A 75 -10.40 6.75 -4.69
N PRO A 76 -11.15 7.55 -5.46
CA PRO A 76 -11.44 8.94 -5.08
C PRO A 76 -11.99 9.03 -3.66
N GLN A 77 -11.51 9.98 -2.88
CA GLN A 77 -11.93 10.27 -1.50
C GLN A 77 -11.65 9.14 -0.49
N LEU A 78 -10.97 8.06 -0.91
CA LEU A 78 -10.66 6.95 -0.03
C LEU A 78 -9.16 6.83 0.22
N ALA A 79 -8.41 6.35 -0.76
CA ALA A 79 -6.97 6.17 -0.64
C ALA A 79 -6.36 5.80 -1.99
N ARG A 80 -5.03 5.77 -2.03
CA ARG A 80 -4.27 5.23 -3.15
C ARG A 80 -3.72 3.86 -2.75
N PHE A 81 -3.65 2.95 -3.72
CA PHE A 81 -3.20 1.58 -3.48
C PHE A 81 -2.14 1.16 -4.50
N ARG A 82 -1.15 0.44 -4.02
CA ARG A 82 -0.22 -0.28 -4.88
C ARG A 82 -0.67 -1.73 -4.97
N VAL A 83 -0.76 -2.24 -6.19
CA VAL A 83 -1.29 -3.58 -6.45
C VAL A 83 -0.22 -4.44 -7.11
N ASN A 84 -0.04 -5.64 -6.58
CA ASN A 84 0.70 -6.71 -7.24
C ASN A 84 -0.29 -7.84 -7.51
N ALA A 85 -0.62 -8.06 -8.78
CA ALA A 85 -1.50 -9.13 -9.23
C ALA A 85 -0.67 -10.21 -9.89
N PHE A 86 -0.96 -11.46 -9.57
CA PHE A 86 -0.21 -12.60 -10.10
C PHE A 86 -1.10 -13.85 -10.16
N VAL A 87 -0.59 -14.89 -10.79
CA VAL A 87 -1.27 -16.18 -10.87
C VAL A 87 -0.39 -17.23 -10.18
N GLN A 88 -0.99 -17.97 -9.27
CA GLN A 88 -0.36 -19.06 -8.55
C GLN A 88 -1.09 -20.38 -8.84
N ASN A 89 -0.66 -21.48 -8.24
CA ASN A 89 -1.22 -22.82 -8.52
C ASN A 89 -2.74 -22.90 -8.34
N ARG A 90 -3.30 -22.17 -7.38
CA ARG A 90 -4.75 -22.17 -7.12
C ARG A 90 -5.53 -21.21 -8.03
N GLY A 91 -4.84 -20.35 -8.76
CA GLY A 91 -5.45 -19.35 -9.62
C GLY A 91 -4.99 -17.93 -9.31
N ALA A 92 -5.80 -16.95 -9.70
CA ALA A 92 -5.46 -15.55 -9.52
C ALA A 92 -5.29 -15.17 -8.05
N ALA A 93 -4.34 -14.27 -7.78
CA ALA A 93 -4.08 -13.70 -6.47
C ALA A 93 -3.65 -12.24 -6.61
N ALA A 94 -3.83 -11.46 -5.57
CA ALA A 94 -3.37 -10.08 -5.55
C ALA A 94 -3.06 -9.62 -4.13
N VAL A 95 -2.11 -8.72 -4.01
CA VAL A 95 -1.81 -7.99 -2.77
C VAL A 95 -1.98 -6.51 -3.07
N LEU A 96 -2.81 -5.85 -2.29
CA LEU A 96 -3.08 -4.42 -2.42
C LEU A 96 -2.58 -3.72 -1.16
N ARG A 97 -1.62 -2.82 -1.31
CA ARG A 97 -1.04 -2.07 -0.19
C ARG A 97 -1.60 -0.66 -0.17
N THR A 98 -2.10 -0.24 0.99
CA THR A 98 -2.58 1.13 1.19
C THR A 98 -1.40 2.09 1.19
N ILE A 99 -1.46 3.13 0.34
CA ILE A 99 -0.49 4.22 0.33
C ILE A 99 -1.13 5.39 1.08
N PRO A 100 -0.52 5.87 2.18
CA PRO A 100 -1.07 7.00 2.92
C PRO A 100 -1.23 8.21 1.99
N SER A 101 -2.41 8.82 2.03
CA SER A 101 -2.70 10.03 1.25
C SER A 101 -2.15 11.29 1.89
N LYS A 102 -1.73 11.21 3.16
CA LYS A 102 -1.26 12.35 3.94
C LYS A 102 0.07 12.01 4.59
N VAL A 103 1.08 12.84 4.35
CA VAL A 103 2.37 12.73 4.99
C VAL A 103 2.27 13.27 6.42
N LEU A 104 2.66 12.46 7.40
CA LEU A 104 2.73 12.89 8.79
C LEU A 104 3.99 13.74 9.01
N THR A 105 3.86 14.81 9.82
CA THR A 105 5.01 15.61 10.22
C THR A 105 5.87 14.85 11.26
N LEU A 106 7.10 15.30 11.45
CA LEU A 106 7.97 14.72 12.48
C LEU A 106 7.37 14.86 13.88
N GLU A 107 6.67 15.96 14.14
CA GLU A 107 5.97 16.19 15.41
C GLU A 107 4.82 15.21 15.61
N GLN A 108 4.02 14.96 14.57
CA GLN A 108 2.90 14.01 14.61
C GLN A 108 3.37 12.57 14.81
N LEU A 109 4.57 12.25 14.38
CA LEU A 109 5.19 10.94 14.58
C LEU A 109 5.84 10.79 15.95
N ASN A 110 5.89 11.86 16.75
CA ASN A 110 6.65 11.90 18.01
C ASN A 110 8.14 11.56 17.80
N ALA A 111 8.68 11.95 16.64
CA ALA A 111 10.08 11.69 16.31
C ALA A 111 11.00 12.55 17.18
N PRO A 112 12.17 12.02 17.60
CA PRO A 112 13.14 12.83 18.32
C PRO A 112 13.56 14.07 17.54
N LYS A 113 13.79 15.17 18.22
CA LYS A 113 14.16 16.45 17.61
C LYS A 113 15.39 16.36 16.70
N ILE A 114 16.28 15.40 16.97
CA ILE A 114 17.48 15.17 16.17
C ILE A 114 17.13 14.85 14.69
N PHE A 115 15.97 14.27 14.40
CA PHE A 115 15.55 14.01 13.02
C PHE A 115 15.37 15.30 12.22
N ALA A 116 14.82 16.34 12.83
CA ALA A 116 14.73 17.66 12.19
C ALA A 116 16.12 18.26 11.99
N ASP A 117 16.99 18.15 12.96
CA ASP A 117 18.37 18.65 12.89
C ASP A 117 19.17 17.93 11.79
N ILE A 118 19.03 16.59 11.69
CA ILE A 118 19.65 15.79 10.64
C ILE A 118 19.12 16.19 9.26
N ALA A 119 17.80 16.38 9.13
CA ALA A 119 17.17 16.78 7.85
C ALA A 119 17.67 18.14 7.36
N ASN A 120 18.06 19.03 8.28
CA ASN A 120 18.53 20.37 7.94
C ASN A 120 20.04 20.44 7.61
N GLN A 121 20.77 19.33 7.68
CA GLN A 121 22.19 19.31 7.35
C GLN A 121 22.42 19.58 5.86
N PRO A 122 23.35 20.50 5.51
CA PRO A 122 23.57 20.86 4.09
C PRO A 122 24.31 19.77 3.29
N ARG A 123 24.98 18.87 3.97
CA ARG A 123 25.80 17.81 3.37
C ARG A 123 25.73 16.53 4.18
N GLY A 124 26.01 15.43 3.48
CA GLY A 124 26.12 14.13 4.10
C GLY A 124 25.02 13.18 3.65
N ILE A 125 25.13 11.93 4.08
CA ILE A 125 24.17 10.87 3.78
C ILE A 125 23.60 10.38 5.09
N VAL A 126 22.27 10.33 5.16
CA VAL A 126 21.55 9.75 6.29
C VAL A 126 20.85 8.48 5.83
N LEU A 127 21.11 7.36 6.50
CA LEU A 127 20.51 6.08 6.18
C LEU A 127 19.40 5.77 7.20
N VAL A 128 18.20 5.44 6.69
CA VAL A 128 17.09 4.97 7.50
C VAL A 128 16.83 3.52 7.13
N THR A 129 17.10 2.61 8.05
CA THR A 129 17.01 1.17 7.82
C THR A 129 16.01 0.52 8.76
N GLY A 130 15.54 -0.63 8.37
CA GLY A 130 14.62 -1.41 9.18
C GLY A 130 13.73 -2.30 8.33
N PRO A 131 13.08 -3.29 8.94
CA PRO A 131 12.16 -4.15 8.23
C PRO A 131 10.90 -3.38 7.78
N THR A 132 10.17 -3.93 6.84
CA THR A 132 8.88 -3.38 6.40
C THR A 132 7.94 -3.24 7.59
N GLY A 133 7.28 -2.09 7.70
CA GLY A 133 6.38 -1.79 8.82
C GLY A 133 7.05 -1.17 10.04
N SER A 134 8.37 -0.91 10.00
CA SER A 134 9.09 -0.24 11.09
C SER A 134 8.91 1.29 11.12
N GLY A 135 8.23 1.86 10.13
CA GLY A 135 8.00 3.31 10.03
C GLY A 135 9.09 4.07 9.27
N LYS A 136 10.05 3.38 8.65
CA LYS A 136 11.16 4.04 7.94
C LYS A 136 10.71 4.95 6.80
N SER A 137 9.79 4.50 5.96
CA SER A 137 9.27 5.29 4.82
C SER A 137 8.46 6.49 5.31
N THR A 138 7.66 6.32 6.35
CA THR A 138 6.86 7.39 6.95
C THR A 138 7.78 8.46 7.55
N THR A 139 8.83 8.05 8.24
CA THR A 139 9.83 8.96 8.83
C THR A 139 10.59 9.73 7.75
N LEU A 140 11.03 9.05 6.67
CA LEU A 140 11.71 9.70 5.54
C LEU A 140 10.83 10.74 4.87
N ALA A 141 9.54 10.42 4.63
CA ALA A 141 8.59 11.35 4.05
C ALA A 141 8.39 12.58 4.94
N ALA A 142 8.30 12.40 6.25
CA ALA A 142 8.18 13.50 7.21
C ALA A 142 9.43 14.39 7.24
N MET A 143 10.63 13.81 7.10
CA MET A 143 11.88 14.57 7.02
C MET A 143 11.96 15.41 5.73
N VAL A 144 11.54 14.86 4.60
CA VAL A 144 11.47 15.60 3.33
C VAL A 144 10.45 16.73 3.40
N ASP A 145 9.28 16.47 3.98
CA ASP A 145 8.25 17.49 4.20
C ASP A 145 8.77 18.64 5.07
N HIS A 146 9.51 18.33 6.13
CA HIS A 146 10.14 19.34 7.00
C HIS A 146 11.10 20.25 6.22
N ILE A 147 11.91 19.70 5.32
CA ILE A 147 12.82 20.46 4.47
C ILE A 147 12.03 21.37 3.53
N ASN A 148 11.00 20.84 2.89
CA ASN A 148 10.16 21.60 1.95
C ASN A 148 9.45 22.78 2.62
N ASP A 149 9.04 22.66 3.87
CA ASP A 149 8.41 23.73 4.63
C ASP A 149 9.42 24.82 5.04
N LYS A 150 10.65 24.46 5.31
CA LYS A 150 11.71 25.36 5.79
C LYS A 150 12.51 26.02 4.69
N GLU A 151 12.78 25.28 3.63
CA GLU A 151 13.61 25.71 2.51
C GLU A 151 12.82 25.54 1.22
N PHE A 152 12.68 26.60 0.44
CA PHE A 152 11.99 26.57 -0.86
C PHE A 152 12.86 25.97 -1.96
N GLY A 153 13.63 24.91 -1.64
CA GLY A 153 14.52 24.23 -2.55
C GLY A 153 14.11 22.76 -2.76
N HIS A 154 14.53 22.21 -3.88
CA HIS A 154 14.28 20.80 -4.23
C HIS A 154 15.54 19.97 -4.03
#